data_196c24cee69b7b018db54f18d50e76fa
#
_entry.id   196c24cee69b7b018db54f18d50e76fa
#
_cell.length_a   1.000
_cell.length_b   1.000
_cell.length_c   1.000
_cell.angle_alpha   90.00
_cell.angle_beta   90.00
_cell.angle_gamma   90.00
#
_symmetry.space_group_name_H-M   'P 1'
#
loop_
_entity.id
_entity.type
_entity.pdbx_description
1 polymer ?
#
loop_
_entity_poly.entity_id
_entity_poly.type
_entity_poly.pdbx_seq_one_letter_code
_entity_poly.pdbx_strand_id
1 'polypeptide(L)'
;MLQTLREKITGWVAAVIVGMLVIPFAFVGIENYRTSSIADYVAKVGDVEISQAQFAQRLEQQRNQMRSMMGDRFDPASVDSIESKRRLLDNMIDAELLRQGAASLGVRVLPSQLQEEIGAFEAFQVAGKFDEEQYRLVLAQQGLTPSAFDRLMADDLLVQALPEAFGTTALATSADIDGYLKLRDQKRSFRWAKLPVPEVAELVDDKDAQDY
;
A
#
# COMPACT_ATOMS: atom_id res chain seq x y z
N MET A 1 62.21 -17.94 -36.18
CA MET A 1 60.93 -18.65 -36.53
C MET A 1 60.03 -18.94 -35.34
N LEU A 2 60.53 -19.26 -34.15
CA LEU A 2 59.70 -19.53 -32.98
C LEU A 2 59.10 -18.27 -32.35
N GLN A 3 59.72 -17.10 -32.42
CA GLN A 3 59.20 -15.85 -31.90
C GLN A 3 58.00 -15.32 -32.66
N THR A 4 58.00 -15.40 -34.01
CA THR A 4 56.86 -14.96 -34.84
C THR A 4 55.63 -15.84 -34.70
N LEU A 5 55.79 -17.12 -34.36
CA LEU A 5 54.70 -18.03 -34.09
C LEU A 5 54.06 -17.74 -32.72
N ARG A 6 54.88 -17.37 -31.72
CA ARG A 6 54.45 -17.01 -30.37
C ARG A 6 53.63 -15.71 -30.39
N GLU A 7 54.05 -14.71 -31.14
CA GLU A 7 53.33 -13.44 -31.23
C GLU A 7 51.94 -13.57 -31.94
N LYS A 8 51.87 -14.40 -32.97
CA LYS A 8 50.59 -14.67 -33.66
C LYS A 8 49.59 -15.48 -32.82
N ILE A 9 50.10 -16.49 -32.08
CA ILE A 9 49.28 -17.31 -31.22
C ILE A 9 48.81 -16.51 -30.00
N THR A 10 49.66 -15.66 -29.44
CA THR A 10 49.31 -14.85 -28.26
C THR A 10 48.21 -13.82 -28.59
N GLY A 11 48.32 -13.19 -29.77
CA GLY A 11 47.30 -12.19 -30.22
C GLY A 11 45.94 -12.82 -30.51
N TRP A 12 45.89 -13.98 -31.19
CA TRP A 12 44.63 -14.65 -31.52
C TRP A 12 44.00 -15.31 -30.30
N VAL A 13 44.78 -15.98 -29.48
CA VAL A 13 44.30 -16.59 -28.24
C VAL A 13 43.77 -15.52 -27.26
N ALA A 14 44.48 -14.39 -27.15
CA ALA A 14 44.04 -13.27 -26.34
C ALA A 14 42.71 -12.69 -26.86
N ALA A 15 42.55 -12.54 -28.18
CA ALA A 15 41.30 -12.07 -28.80
C ALA A 15 40.12 -13.03 -28.55
N VAL A 16 40.36 -14.34 -28.59
CA VAL A 16 39.35 -15.36 -28.27
C VAL A 16 38.93 -15.34 -26.79
N ILE A 17 39.93 -15.22 -25.90
CA ILE A 17 39.63 -15.13 -24.44
C ILE A 17 38.87 -13.84 -24.11
N VAL A 18 39.26 -12.71 -24.68
CA VAL A 18 38.56 -11.44 -24.51
C VAL A 18 37.14 -11.51 -25.10
N GLY A 19 36.98 -12.09 -26.28
CA GLY A 19 35.67 -12.30 -26.90
C GLY A 19 34.75 -13.20 -26.05
N MET A 20 35.31 -14.29 -25.51
CA MET A 20 34.59 -15.20 -24.64
C MET A 20 34.19 -14.58 -23.30
N LEU A 21 34.96 -13.61 -22.82
CA LEU A 21 34.62 -12.81 -21.63
C LEU A 21 33.61 -11.68 -21.93
N VAL A 22 33.79 -10.97 -23.03
CA VAL A 22 32.96 -9.81 -23.38
C VAL A 22 31.54 -10.22 -23.74
N ILE A 23 31.36 -11.32 -24.46
CA ILE A 23 30.04 -11.79 -24.90
C ILE A 23 29.09 -12.07 -23.72
N PRO A 24 29.45 -12.87 -22.69
CA PRO A 24 28.59 -13.07 -21.53
C PRO A 24 28.30 -11.77 -20.77
N PHE A 25 29.31 -10.89 -20.60
CA PHE A 25 29.12 -9.61 -19.90
C PHE A 25 28.25 -8.63 -20.69
N ALA A 26 28.29 -8.64 -22.01
CA ALA A 26 27.41 -7.85 -22.85
C ALA A 26 25.96 -8.34 -22.71
N PHE A 27 25.71 -9.65 -22.64
CA PHE A 27 24.37 -10.19 -22.44
C PHE A 27 23.84 -9.93 -21.03
N VAL A 28 24.64 -10.13 -19.99
CA VAL A 28 24.25 -9.84 -18.58
C VAL A 28 24.04 -8.33 -18.38
N GLY A 29 24.86 -7.47 -19.01
CA GLY A 29 24.68 -6.01 -18.96
C GLY A 29 23.39 -5.54 -19.64
N ILE A 30 22.99 -6.19 -20.74
CA ILE A 30 21.75 -5.87 -21.44
C ILE A 30 20.50 -6.34 -20.67
N GLU A 31 20.58 -7.47 -19.97
CA GLU A 31 19.47 -7.94 -19.13
C GLU A 31 19.18 -6.99 -17.96
N ASN A 32 20.21 -6.52 -17.27
CA ASN A 32 20.05 -5.51 -16.20
C ASN A 32 19.53 -4.16 -16.73
N TYR A 33 19.85 -3.78 -17.97
CA TYR A 33 19.34 -2.56 -18.58
C TYR A 33 17.88 -2.69 -19.06
N ARG A 34 17.45 -3.90 -19.44
CA ARG A 34 16.06 -4.18 -19.84
C ARG A 34 15.13 -4.36 -18.64
N THR A 35 15.63 -4.89 -17.53
CA THR A 35 14.85 -5.01 -16.28
C THR A 35 14.69 -3.68 -15.55
N SER A 36 15.62 -2.74 -15.70
CA SER A 36 15.46 -1.39 -15.13
C SER A 36 14.46 -0.49 -15.88
N SER A 37 13.93 -0.93 -17.02
CA SER A 37 12.87 -0.21 -17.77
C SER A 37 11.44 -0.69 -17.44
N ILE A 38 11.28 -1.75 -16.65
CA ILE A 38 10.00 -2.08 -16.03
C ILE A 38 9.96 -1.24 -14.77
N ALA A 39 9.04 -0.29 -14.71
CA ALA A 39 8.84 0.56 -13.54
C ALA A 39 8.74 -0.34 -12.30
N ASP A 40 9.77 -0.31 -11.44
CA ASP A 40 9.86 -1.12 -10.22
C ASP A 40 8.97 -0.53 -9.11
N TYR A 41 8.05 0.35 -9.50
CA TYR A 41 7.10 0.98 -8.59
C TYR A 41 5.66 0.68 -8.99
N VAL A 42 4.78 0.57 -8.00
CA VAL A 42 3.33 0.37 -8.17
C VAL A 42 2.58 1.69 -8.24
N ALA A 43 3.14 2.75 -7.64
CA ALA A 43 2.62 4.11 -7.70
C ALA A 43 3.74 5.13 -7.53
N LYS A 44 3.50 6.35 -8.02
CA LYS A 44 4.39 7.49 -7.81
C LYS A 44 3.58 8.67 -7.26
N VAL A 45 4.05 9.26 -6.17
CA VAL A 45 3.40 10.37 -5.47
C VAL A 45 4.39 11.53 -5.41
N GLY A 46 4.22 12.51 -6.29
CA GLY A 46 5.24 13.55 -6.48
C GLY A 46 6.56 12.94 -6.96
N ASP A 47 7.62 13.13 -6.18
CA ASP A 47 8.95 12.57 -6.47
C ASP A 47 9.21 11.22 -5.77
N VAL A 48 8.29 10.76 -4.91
CA VAL A 48 8.43 9.51 -4.16
C VAL A 48 7.77 8.35 -4.90
N GLU A 49 8.50 7.26 -5.07
CA GLU A 49 8.05 6.03 -5.71
C GLU A 49 7.72 4.97 -4.65
N ILE A 50 6.51 4.42 -4.73
CA ILE A 50 6.09 3.28 -3.91
C ILE A 50 6.50 2.02 -4.68
N SER A 51 7.55 1.34 -4.20
CA SER A 51 8.08 0.16 -4.89
C SER A 51 7.18 -1.06 -4.75
N GLN A 52 7.32 -2.01 -5.68
CA GLN A 52 6.65 -3.31 -5.58
C GLN A 52 7.00 -4.05 -4.29
N ALA A 53 8.24 -3.94 -3.83
CA ALA A 53 8.70 -4.58 -2.60
C ALA A 53 7.99 -4.01 -1.37
N GLN A 54 7.86 -2.68 -1.28
CA GLN A 54 7.12 -2.01 -0.20
C GLN A 54 5.65 -2.42 -0.18
N PHE A 55 5.01 -2.46 -1.35
CA PHE A 55 3.62 -2.89 -1.48
C PHE A 55 3.44 -4.35 -1.05
N ALA A 56 4.31 -5.27 -1.51
CA ALA A 56 4.27 -6.68 -1.14
C ALA A 56 4.46 -6.86 0.37
N GLN A 57 5.41 -6.15 0.97
CA GLN A 57 5.64 -6.18 2.41
C GLN A 57 4.41 -5.70 3.19
N ARG A 58 3.76 -4.62 2.74
CA ARG A 58 2.56 -4.09 3.39
C ARG A 58 1.38 -5.05 3.26
N LEU A 59 1.23 -5.70 2.11
CA LEU A 59 0.21 -6.73 1.88
C LEU A 59 0.41 -7.94 2.81
N GLU A 60 1.65 -8.40 2.99
CA GLU A 60 1.95 -9.48 3.93
C GLU A 60 1.67 -9.09 5.39
N GLN A 61 2.00 -7.87 5.79
CA GLN A 61 1.68 -7.36 7.12
C GLN A 61 0.16 -7.35 7.35
N GLN A 62 -0.62 -6.85 6.38
CA GLN A 62 -2.08 -6.85 6.44
C GLN A 62 -2.64 -8.27 6.54
N ARG A 63 -2.10 -9.21 5.74
CA ARG A 63 -2.50 -10.63 5.77
C ARG A 63 -2.24 -11.26 7.15
N ASN A 64 -1.05 -11.02 7.70
CA ASN A 64 -0.70 -11.55 9.02
C ASN A 64 -1.57 -10.94 10.12
N GLN A 65 -1.84 -9.64 10.06
CA GLN A 65 -2.73 -8.97 11.00
C GLN A 65 -4.15 -9.52 10.94
N MET A 66 -4.72 -9.68 9.73
CA MET A 66 -6.06 -10.26 9.58
C MET A 66 -6.11 -11.71 10.04
N ARG A 67 -5.06 -12.50 9.76
CA ARG A 67 -4.96 -13.89 10.25
C ARG A 67 -4.93 -13.94 11.77
N SER A 68 -4.19 -13.06 12.44
CA SER A 68 -4.14 -13.01 13.90
C SER A 68 -5.46 -12.59 14.53
N MET A 69 -6.22 -11.71 13.85
CA MET A 69 -7.53 -11.24 14.34
C MET A 69 -8.67 -12.25 14.09
N MET A 70 -8.66 -12.93 12.95
CA MET A 70 -9.77 -13.80 12.51
C MET A 70 -9.52 -15.28 12.81
N GLY A 71 -8.28 -15.67 13.13
CA GLY A 71 -7.92 -17.06 13.39
C GLY A 71 -8.35 -18.00 12.24
N ASP A 72 -9.07 -19.07 12.59
CA ASP A 72 -9.54 -20.08 11.64
C ASP A 72 -10.59 -19.56 10.62
N ARG A 73 -11.15 -18.37 10.84
CA ARG A 73 -12.12 -17.75 9.93
C ARG A 73 -11.44 -16.91 8.85
N PHE A 74 -10.12 -16.83 8.86
CA PHE A 74 -9.37 -16.05 7.88
C PHE A 74 -9.43 -16.69 6.49
N ASP A 75 -9.98 -15.95 5.52
CA ASP A 75 -9.95 -16.33 4.11
C ASP A 75 -8.88 -15.50 3.38
N PRO A 76 -7.79 -16.13 2.90
CA PRO A 76 -6.75 -15.45 2.13
C PRO A 76 -7.26 -14.73 0.88
N ALA A 77 -8.30 -15.26 0.22
CA ALA A 77 -8.87 -14.68 -0.98
C ALA A 77 -9.45 -13.27 -0.74
N SER A 78 -9.90 -12.99 0.49
CA SER A 78 -10.42 -11.67 0.85
C SER A 78 -9.36 -10.57 0.79
N VAL A 79 -8.11 -10.88 1.17
CA VAL A 79 -6.97 -9.94 1.13
C VAL A 79 -6.35 -9.87 -0.26
N ASP A 80 -6.32 -11.01 -0.98
CA ASP A 80 -5.70 -11.12 -2.29
C ASP A 80 -6.58 -10.60 -3.44
N SER A 81 -7.81 -10.19 -3.17
CA SER A 81 -8.70 -9.62 -4.17
C SER A 81 -8.11 -8.33 -4.77
N ILE A 82 -8.40 -8.07 -6.04
CA ILE A 82 -7.97 -6.85 -6.74
C ILE A 82 -8.44 -5.60 -5.98
N GLU A 83 -9.65 -5.64 -5.45
CA GLU A 83 -10.24 -4.52 -4.71
C GLU A 83 -9.49 -4.26 -3.39
N SER A 84 -9.15 -5.30 -2.63
CA SER A 84 -8.36 -5.16 -1.39
C SER A 84 -6.96 -4.64 -1.66
N LYS A 85 -6.31 -5.14 -2.71
CA LYS A 85 -4.98 -4.65 -3.15
C LYS A 85 -5.03 -3.19 -3.58
N ARG A 86 -6.08 -2.80 -4.29
CA ARG A 86 -6.28 -1.40 -4.69
C ARG A 86 -6.48 -0.49 -3.48
N ARG A 87 -7.35 -0.86 -2.55
CA ARG A 87 -7.54 -0.09 -1.30
C ARG A 87 -6.24 0.04 -0.50
N LEU A 88 -5.45 -1.03 -0.42
CA LEU A 88 -4.14 -0.96 0.23
C LEU A 88 -3.23 0.04 -0.46
N LEU A 89 -3.18 0.02 -1.79
CA LEU A 89 -2.38 0.97 -2.56
C LEU A 89 -2.88 2.40 -2.38
N ASP A 90 -4.19 2.62 -2.44
CA ASP A 90 -4.80 3.93 -2.21
C ASP A 90 -4.43 4.46 -0.80
N ASN A 91 -4.51 3.62 0.24
CA ASN A 91 -4.09 3.99 1.59
C ASN A 91 -2.59 4.35 1.67
N MET A 92 -1.73 3.65 0.94
CA MET A 92 -0.29 3.98 0.89
C MET A 92 -0.04 5.31 0.18
N ILE A 93 -0.80 5.60 -0.88
CA ILE A 93 -0.74 6.87 -1.60
C ILE A 93 -1.23 8.01 -0.70
N ASP A 94 -2.35 7.84 -0.01
CA ASP A 94 -2.91 8.84 0.89
C ASP A 94 -1.96 9.14 2.05
N ALA A 95 -1.35 8.12 2.65
CA ALA A 95 -0.35 8.30 3.70
C ALA A 95 0.87 9.10 3.20
N GLU A 96 1.34 8.83 1.97
CA GLU A 96 2.44 9.57 1.38
C GLU A 96 2.06 11.02 1.07
N LEU A 97 0.84 11.27 0.57
CA LEU A 97 0.32 12.62 0.33
C LEU A 97 0.22 13.42 1.64
N LEU A 98 -0.30 12.81 2.70
CA LEU A 98 -0.38 13.45 4.02
C LEU A 98 1.01 13.78 4.57
N ARG A 99 1.97 12.87 4.43
CA ARG A 99 3.35 13.09 4.85
C ARG A 99 4.01 14.24 4.10
N GLN A 100 3.86 14.30 2.78
CA GLN A 100 4.36 15.41 1.97
C GLN A 100 3.65 16.73 2.31
N GLY A 101 2.33 16.68 2.50
CA GLY A 101 1.53 17.84 2.92
C GLY A 101 2.00 18.38 4.27
N ALA A 102 2.16 17.51 5.27
CA ALA A 102 2.66 17.89 6.59
C ALA A 102 4.07 18.50 6.50
N ALA A 103 4.97 17.87 5.74
CA ALA A 103 6.32 18.38 5.54
C ALA A 103 6.33 19.75 4.83
N SER A 104 5.47 19.97 3.83
CA SER A 104 5.36 21.26 3.12
C SER A 104 4.86 22.39 4.01
N LEU A 105 4.01 22.07 4.99
CA LEU A 105 3.52 23.00 5.99
C LEU A 105 4.50 23.21 7.15
N GLY A 106 5.65 22.53 7.15
CA GLY A 106 6.65 22.62 8.20
C GLY A 106 6.27 21.89 9.48
N VAL A 107 5.28 21.01 9.44
CA VAL A 107 4.89 20.16 10.59
C VAL A 107 6.04 19.24 10.95
N ARG A 108 6.36 19.15 12.23
CA ARG A 108 7.42 18.28 12.75
C ARG A 108 6.97 17.64 14.05
N VAL A 109 7.28 16.37 14.21
CA VAL A 109 7.06 15.67 15.48
C VAL A 109 8.18 16.04 16.45
N LEU A 110 7.80 16.54 17.60
CA LEU A 110 8.76 16.88 18.66
C LEU A 110 9.21 15.61 19.39
N PRO A 111 10.48 15.52 19.83
CA PRO A 111 10.95 14.39 20.61
C PRO A 111 10.14 14.15 21.89
N SER A 112 9.64 15.20 22.55
CA SER A 112 8.78 15.10 23.73
C SER A 112 7.43 14.46 23.41
N GLN A 113 6.82 14.84 22.28
CA GLN A 113 5.56 14.27 21.81
C GLN A 113 5.74 12.78 21.48
N LEU A 114 6.83 12.45 20.78
CA LEU A 114 7.13 11.04 20.46
C LEU A 114 7.30 10.21 21.74
N GLN A 115 8.02 10.73 22.73
CA GLN A 115 8.21 10.04 24.01
C GLN A 115 6.89 9.88 24.79
N GLU A 116 6.02 10.86 24.76
CA GLU A 116 4.70 10.82 25.40
C GLU A 116 3.84 9.72 24.76
N GLU A 117 3.77 9.69 23.42
CA GLU A 117 3.03 8.68 22.68
C GLU A 117 3.58 7.27 22.91
N ILE A 118 4.90 7.09 22.84
CA ILE A 118 5.53 5.78 23.12
C ILE A 118 5.26 5.35 24.57
N GLY A 119 5.36 6.30 25.50
CA GLY A 119 5.10 6.04 26.92
C GLY A 119 3.65 5.68 27.25
N ALA A 120 2.70 6.08 26.41
CA ALA A 120 1.29 5.77 26.58
C ALA A 120 0.93 4.30 26.22
N PHE A 121 1.79 3.60 25.47
CA PHE A 121 1.51 2.21 25.14
C PHE A 121 1.60 1.29 26.36
N GLU A 122 0.50 0.66 26.71
CA GLU A 122 0.42 -0.27 27.85
C GLU A 122 1.44 -1.43 27.74
N ALA A 123 1.74 -1.88 26.51
CA ALA A 123 2.71 -2.95 26.27
C ALA A 123 4.13 -2.61 26.73
N PHE A 124 4.47 -1.32 26.84
CA PHE A 124 5.77 -0.83 27.29
C PHE A 124 5.78 -0.39 28.76
N GLN A 125 4.66 -0.64 29.46
CA GLN A 125 4.51 -0.22 30.86
C GLN A 125 4.64 -1.39 31.82
N VAL A 126 5.26 -1.11 32.97
CA VAL A 126 5.25 -1.98 34.15
C VAL A 126 4.61 -1.20 35.28
N ALA A 127 3.58 -1.77 35.91
CA ALA A 127 2.80 -1.10 36.95
C ALA A 127 2.25 0.30 36.54
N GLY A 128 1.85 0.47 35.28
CA GLY A 128 1.28 1.71 34.74
C GLY A 128 2.29 2.82 34.46
N LYS A 129 3.58 2.50 34.43
CA LYS A 129 4.64 3.44 34.08
C LYS A 129 5.51 2.85 32.95
N PHE A 130 5.97 3.72 32.06
CA PHE A 130 6.90 3.33 31.02
C PHE A 130 8.17 2.69 31.63
N ASP A 131 8.56 1.53 31.08
CA ASP A 131 9.75 0.79 31.48
C ASP A 131 10.61 0.53 30.25
N GLU A 132 11.86 0.99 30.30
CA GLU A 132 12.77 0.92 29.14
C GLU A 132 13.20 -0.52 28.84
N GLU A 133 13.32 -1.39 29.84
CA GLU A 133 13.68 -2.80 29.62
C GLU A 133 12.51 -3.54 28.98
N GLN A 134 11.29 -3.32 29.45
CA GLN A 134 10.08 -3.86 28.85
C GLN A 134 9.91 -3.38 27.39
N TYR A 135 10.12 -2.10 27.12
CA TYR A 135 10.10 -1.53 25.78
C TYR A 135 11.07 -2.26 24.84
N ARG A 136 12.35 -2.40 25.25
CA ARG A 136 13.36 -3.10 24.45
C ARG A 136 13.02 -4.57 24.23
N LEU A 137 12.49 -5.23 25.25
CA LEU A 137 12.11 -6.65 25.19
C LEU A 137 10.97 -6.86 24.19
N VAL A 138 9.92 -6.05 24.25
CA VAL A 138 8.76 -6.15 23.34
C VAL A 138 9.18 -5.88 21.91
N LEU A 139 10.02 -4.87 21.67
CA LEU A 139 10.50 -4.57 20.33
C LEU A 139 11.39 -5.69 19.78
N ALA A 140 12.26 -6.26 20.60
CA ALA A 140 13.13 -7.37 20.20
C ALA A 140 12.32 -8.61 19.80
N GLN A 141 11.21 -8.90 20.49
CA GLN A 141 10.28 -9.98 20.10
C GLN A 141 9.64 -9.76 18.73
N GLN A 142 9.49 -8.49 18.32
CA GLN A 142 8.97 -8.12 17.01
C GLN A 142 10.07 -7.91 15.95
N GLY A 143 11.34 -8.14 16.31
CA GLY A 143 12.49 -7.92 15.42
C GLY A 143 12.77 -6.45 15.13
N LEU A 144 12.29 -5.54 15.98
CA LEU A 144 12.49 -4.10 15.85
C LEU A 144 13.58 -3.59 16.80
N THR A 145 14.30 -2.56 16.36
CA THR A 145 15.15 -1.78 17.25
C THR A 145 14.43 -0.55 17.75
N PRO A 146 14.75 0.03 18.92
CA PRO A 146 14.18 1.29 19.39
C PRO A 146 14.20 2.39 18.34
N SER A 147 15.33 2.62 17.70
CA SER A 147 15.45 3.66 16.68
C SER A 147 14.66 3.42 15.41
N ALA A 148 14.34 2.16 15.08
CA ALA A 148 13.46 1.83 13.97
C ALA A 148 12.00 2.09 14.36
N PHE A 149 11.62 1.73 15.57
CA PHE A 149 10.28 1.98 16.09
C PHE A 149 9.99 3.47 16.27
N ASP A 150 10.95 4.24 16.81
CA ASP A 150 10.83 5.70 16.95
C ASP A 150 10.57 6.38 15.60
N ARG A 151 11.25 5.93 14.54
CA ARG A 151 11.01 6.43 13.18
C ARG A 151 9.63 6.08 12.65
N LEU A 152 9.19 4.84 12.82
CA LEU A 152 7.86 4.42 12.42
C LEU A 152 6.79 5.22 13.14
N MET A 153 6.95 5.44 14.44
CA MET A 153 6.03 6.22 15.25
C MET A 153 6.02 7.71 14.86
N ALA A 154 7.20 8.28 14.58
CA ALA A 154 7.28 9.66 14.11
C ALA A 154 6.61 9.84 12.75
N ASP A 155 6.77 8.89 11.82
CA ASP A 155 6.09 8.90 10.53
C ASP A 155 4.56 8.79 10.69
N ASP A 156 4.11 7.93 11.60
CA ASP A 156 2.68 7.74 11.89
C ASP A 156 2.05 9.00 12.48
N LEU A 157 2.71 9.63 13.45
CA LEU A 157 2.28 10.91 14.03
C LEU A 157 2.24 12.03 12.99
N LEU A 158 3.18 12.05 12.07
CA LEU A 158 3.22 13.04 11.00
C LEU A 158 2.03 12.89 10.04
N VAL A 159 1.68 11.65 9.68
CA VAL A 159 0.53 11.35 8.83
C VAL A 159 -0.79 11.71 9.51
N GLN A 160 -0.89 11.53 10.83
CA GLN A 160 -2.09 11.84 11.61
C GLN A 160 -2.24 13.35 11.91
N ALA A 161 -1.13 14.09 11.93
CA ALA A 161 -1.12 15.50 12.34
C ALA A 161 -2.07 16.39 11.52
N LEU A 162 -2.15 16.21 10.20
CA LEU A 162 -3.01 17.05 9.35
C LEU A 162 -4.50 16.73 9.53
N PRO A 163 -4.97 15.47 9.42
CA PRO A 163 -6.36 15.14 9.66
C PRO A 163 -6.83 15.59 11.06
N GLU A 164 -5.99 15.41 12.07
CA GLU A 164 -6.30 15.81 13.44
C GLU A 164 -6.41 17.34 13.59
N ALA A 165 -5.47 18.09 13.03
CA ALA A 165 -5.51 19.55 13.05
C ALA A 165 -6.77 20.08 12.35
N PHE A 166 -7.15 19.51 11.20
CA PHE A 166 -8.39 19.88 10.52
C PHE A 166 -9.63 19.43 11.29
N GLY A 167 -9.62 18.24 11.86
CA GLY A 167 -10.74 17.70 12.64
C GLY A 167 -11.04 18.54 13.89
N THR A 168 -10.00 18.95 14.60
CA THR A 168 -10.14 19.76 15.84
C THR A 168 -10.47 21.21 15.59
N THR A 169 -10.10 21.75 14.43
CA THR A 169 -10.38 23.15 14.04
C THR A 169 -11.62 23.31 13.15
N ALA A 170 -12.22 22.21 12.71
CA ALA A 170 -13.41 22.23 11.86
C ALA A 170 -14.60 22.83 12.63
N LEU A 171 -15.13 23.95 12.13
CA LEU A 171 -16.34 24.58 12.65
C LEU A 171 -17.50 24.15 11.77
N ALA A 172 -18.42 23.38 12.33
CA ALA A 172 -19.69 23.10 11.66
C ALA A 172 -20.69 24.23 11.95
N THR A 173 -21.26 24.82 10.91
CA THR A 173 -22.35 25.80 11.07
C THR A 173 -23.64 25.10 11.44
N SER A 174 -24.60 25.82 12.05
CA SER A 174 -25.94 25.26 12.31
C SER A 174 -26.62 24.77 11.03
N ALA A 175 -26.39 25.43 9.89
CA ALA A 175 -26.92 25.02 8.60
C ALA A 175 -26.33 23.68 8.11
N ASP A 176 -25.04 23.44 8.34
CA ASP A 176 -24.38 22.17 8.01
C ASP A 176 -24.93 21.03 8.87
N ILE A 177 -25.11 21.29 10.19
CA ILE A 177 -25.69 20.33 11.14
C ILE A 177 -27.13 19.99 10.73
N ASP A 178 -27.96 21.01 10.43
CA ASP A 178 -29.34 20.80 10.02
C ASP A 178 -29.42 20.05 8.67
N GLY A 179 -28.53 20.37 7.74
CA GLY A 179 -28.41 19.66 6.46
C GLY A 179 -28.06 18.19 6.65
N TYR A 180 -27.06 17.90 7.48
CA TYR A 180 -26.68 16.54 7.82
C TYR A 180 -27.81 15.77 8.52
N LEU A 181 -28.48 16.37 9.50
CA LEU A 181 -29.59 15.75 10.21
C LEU A 181 -30.77 15.43 9.29
N LYS A 182 -31.11 16.34 8.35
CA LYS A 182 -32.12 16.10 7.33
C LYS A 182 -31.79 14.89 6.46
N LEU A 183 -30.53 14.73 6.05
CA LEU A 183 -30.09 13.61 5.22
C LEU A 183 -30.07 12.30 6.01
N ARG A 184 -29.53 12.34 7.22
CA ARG A 184 -29.42 11.18 8.11
C ARG A 184 -30.77 10.61 8.52
N ASP A 185 -31.70 11.50 8.90
CA ASP A 185 -33.01 11.12 9.42
C ASP A 185 -34.10 11.05 8.33
N GLN A 186 -33.69 11.21 7.05
CA GLN A 186 -34.59 11.17 5.92
C GLN A 186 -35.27 9.80 5.80
N LYS A 187 -36.57 9.78 5.90
CA LYS A 187 -37.41 8.60 5.63
C LYS A 187 -38.00 8.71 4.23
N ARG A 188 -37.80 7.66 3.46
CA ARG A 188 -38.41 7.57 2.12
C ARG A 188 -39.39 6.42 2.12
N SER A 189 -40.62 6.69 1.64
CA SER A 189 -41.58 5.66 1.34
C SER A 189 -41.71 5.55 -0.17
N PHE A 190 -41.78 4.34 -0.68
CA PHE A 190 -42.03 4.09 -2.09
C PHE A 190 -43.18 3.10 -2.24
N ARG A 191 -43.95 3.27 -3.31
CA ARG A 191 -44.94 2.29 -3.72
C ARG A 191 -44.40 1.58 -4.95
N TRP A 192 -44.54 0.29 -4.97
CA TRP A 192 -44.19 -0.52 -6.13
C TRP A 192 -45.41 -1.33 -6.56
N ALA A 193 -45.53 -1.56 -7.83
CA ALA A 193 -46.51 -2.48 -8.40
C ALA A 193 -45.79 -3.52 -9.23
N LYS A 194 -46.09 -4.79 -8.99
CA LYS A 194 -45.60 -5.89 -9.82
C LYS A 194 -46.59 -6.03 -10.98
N LEU A 195 -46.14 -5.65 -12.18
CA LEU A 195 -46.88 -5.95 -13.38
C LEU A 195 -46.64 -7.41 -13.75
N PRO A 196 -47.69 -8.24 -13.90
CA PRO A 196 -47.52 -9.58 -14.44
C PRO A 196 -46.95 -9.46 -15.86
N VAL A 197 -45.94 -10.21 -16.18
CA VAL A 197 -45.49 -10.36 -17.56
C VAL A 197 -46.51 -11.27 -18.21
N PRO A 198 -47.26 -10.83 -19.26
CA PRO A 198 -48.19 -11.70 -19.95
C PRO A 198 -47.41 -12.88 -20.57
N GLU A 199 -47.97 -14.06 -20.51
CA GLU A 199 -47.40 -15.20 -21.22
C GLU A 199 -47.38 -14.90 -22.72
N VAL A 200 -46.30 -15.22 -23.39
CA VAL A 200 -46.12 -14.91 -24.82
C VAL A 200 -47.23 -15.52 -25.66
N ALA A 201 -47.84 -16.59 -25.21
CA ALA A 201 -49.01 -17.22 -25.84
C ALA A 201 -50.29 -16.35 -25.87
N GLU A 202 -50.39 -15.35 -24.94
CA GLU A 202 -51.53 -14.42 -24.92
C GLU A 202 -51.32 -13.18 -25.81
N LEU A 203 -50.07 -12.96 -26.25
CA LEU A 203 -49.70 -11.77 -27.05
C LEU A 203 -49.66 -12.03 -28.56
N VAL A 204 -49.64 -13.27 -28.98
CA VAL A 204 -49.57 -13.64 -30.41
C VAL A 204 -50.71 -14.58 -30.72
N ASP A 205 -51.69 -14.10 -31.45
CA ASP A 205 -52.76 -14.95 -31.99
C ASP A 205 -52.20 -15.81 -33.13
N ASP A 206 -52.64 -17.06 -33.24
CA ASP A 206 -52.22 -18.01 -34.29
C ASP A 206 -52.38 -17.45 -35.72
N LYS A 207 -53.20 -16.41 -35.88
CA LYS A 207 -53.37 -15.71 -37.17
C LYS A 207 -52.20 -14.78 -37.47
N ASP A 208 -51.64 -14.12 -36.46
CA ASP A 208 -50.52 -13.20 -36.64
C ASP A 208 -49.19 -13.95 -36.90
N ALA A 209 -49.12 -15.22 -36.51
CA ALA A 209 -47.97 -16.09 -36.76
C ALA A 209 -47.94 -16.67 -38.19
N GLN A 210 -49.04 -16.64 -38.94
CA GLN A 210 -49.14 -17.14 -40.33
C GLN A 210 -48.92 -16.06 -41.39
N ASP A 211 -48.93 -14.79 -41.03
CA ASP A 211 -48.72 -13.64 -41.94
C ASP A 211 -47.27 -13.10 -41.96
N TYR A 212 -46.37 -13.81 -41.32
CA TYR A 212 -44.92 -13.56 -41.32
C TYR A 212 -44.21 -14.70 -42.04
#